data_e9771da24148cd9bae3a63198aac2b95
#
_entry.id   e9771da24148cd9bae3a63198aac2b95
#
_cell.length_a   1.000
_cell.length_b   1.000
_cell.length_c   1.000
_cell.angle_alpha   90.00
_cell.angle_beta   90.00
_cell.angle_gamma   90.00
#
_symmetry.space_group_name_H-M   'P 1'
#
loop_
_entity.id
_entity.type
_entity.pdbx_description
1 polymer ?
#
loop_
_entity_poly.entity_id
_entity_poly.type
_entity_poly.pdbx_seq_one_letter_code
_entity_poly.pdbx_strand_id
1 'polypeptide(L)'
;MNRRGFLAALGAAPFVAVAPSDAQARLFGSVSKALRPPPKLSYSEWASQNFRLSATSSAAPGRFRPWKFQRGILDAMGDPLIERVSVIKSARTGYTVSLIATIGAMAVNDPCPIILLMPTDDDARGIAVDELDPAFRDTPSLRDVMKIGRFDGRNTLTQRMLLGGGSLKILSARAPRNLRRHTAKVLLCDEVDGMEVTSEGDPITLAEKRTTSFPDRKIIIGSTPTDESTSIVIKRYEESDQRIFEIPCIHCDEPFELLWENIDWTRGKPETAVCICPHCGTEIEERYKPQMVEAGEWRATAPHVKGHAGFRLNALISQFANASWAKLVEEYEKAEKNGPSDMQVFYNTVLGKVWSASINYVSENQLMARCEAFGIEWDSEQNRWREDIPEDVAYITAGVDVQVDRLEVTLIGWSRTHRYILGHFVIRGATNLQSTWDELDSFLSTQWKHQLGGDIGVEAACVDSGDGNRTQQVYDFCEGVQGRKIVAIKGRAGPHPVLQASRNRRRNRTAPLYLVGVDQVKTDILVSLPLEKGEPQSFRFANCLSEDWFIQLTAERRELKYKNGRPEVAFVRIGNRAAEGLDCVVYGIAAKQLCRFDFENRYAELKGKPVARPSLKTLAARLHG
;
A
#
# COMPACT_ATOMS: atom_id res chain seq x y z
N MET A 1 10.37 68.25 40.33
CA MET A 1 10.79 67.16 41.22
C MET A 1 11.44 66.07 40.34
N ASN A 2 12.69 65.77 40.65
CA ASN A 2 13.54 64.88 39.81
C ASN A 2 13.26 63.40 40.12
N ARG A 3 13.22 62.56 39.13
CA ARG A 3 12.96 61.11 39.24
C ARG A 3 13.79 60.40 40.33
N ARG A 4 14.94 60.94 40.70
CA ARG A 4 15.78 60.41 41.79
C ARG A 4 15.22 60.69 43.21
N GLY A 5 14.41 61.74 43.39
CA GLY A 5 13.80 62.05 44.69
C GLY A 5 12.57 61.16 45.00
N PHE A 6 11.90 60.60 43.99
CA PHE A 6 10.74 59.77 44.19
C PHE A 6 11.11 58.33 44.60
N LEU A 7 12.27 57.83 44.14
CA LEU A 7 12.76 56.49 44.55
C LEU A 7 13.39 56.44 45.94
N ALA A 8 13.87 57.58 46.47
CA ALA A 8 14.42 57.65 47.81
C ALA A 8 13.33 57.73 48.91
N ALA A 9 12.12 58.17 48.57
CA ALA A 9 11.00 58.23 49.51
C ALA A 9 10.26 56.91 49.75
N LEU A 10 10.51 55.90 48.89
CA LEU A 10 9.93 54.54 49.03
C LEU A 10 10.79 53.58 49.86
N GLY A 11 11.97 54.02 50.31
CA GLY A 11 12.93 53.16 51.01
C GLY A 11 12.85 53.15 52.55
N ALA A 12 11.92 53.87 53.17
CA ALA A 12 11.91 54.04 54.62
C ALA A 12 10.58 53.66 55.33
N ALA A 13 9.72 52.90 54.72
CA ALA A 13 8.60 52.32 55.43
C ALA A 13 9.03 50.92 55.99
N PRO A 14 8.91 50.67 57.30
CA PRO A 14 9.18 49.32 57.82
C PRO A 14 8.13 48.38 57.24
N PHE A 15 8.58 47.45 56.40
CA PHE A 15 7.75 46.32 55.99
C PHE A 15 7.46 45.49 57.28
N VAL A 16 6.36 45.77 57.93
CA VAL A 16 5.78 44.83 58.92
C VAL A 16 5.32 43.63 58.10
N ALA A 17 6.08 42.56 58.14
CA ALA A 17 5.67 41.29 57.57
C ALA A 17 4.50 40.78 58.42
N VAL A 18 3.29 41.18 58.09
CA VAL A 18 2.08 40.55 58.62
C VAL A 18 2.02 39.17 58.00
N ALA A 19 2.22 38.14 58.82
CA ALA A 19 2.03 36.77 58.39
C ALA A 19 0.61 36.62 57.81
N PRO A 20 0.46 36.11 56.57
CA PRO A 20 -0.85 35.97 55.99
C PRO A 20 -1.72 35.07 56.86
N SER A 21 -2.99 35.43 57.07
CA SER A 21 -3.94 34.57 57.75
C SER A 21 -4.03 33.23 56.99
N ASP A 22 -4.38 32.13 57.68
CA ASP A 22 -4.53 30.81 57.07
C ASP A 22 -5.42 30.81 55.81
N ALA A 23 -6.44 31.65 55.79
CA ALA A 23 -7.30 31.84 54.63
C ALA A 23 -6.56 32.52 53.44
N GLN A 24 -5.74 33.53 53.72
CA GLN A 24 -4.90 34.21 52.69
C GLN A 24 -3.80 33.27 52.20
N ALA A 25 -3.16 32.50 53.09
CA ALA A 25 -2.16 31.51 52.70
C ALA A 25 -2.76 30.40 51.81
N ARG A 26 -3.97 29.93 52.09
CA ARG A 26 -4.72 28.99 51.24
C ARG A 26 -5.11 29.62 49.90
N LEU A 27 -5.56 30.88 49.88
CA LEU A 27 -5.88 31.61 48.66
C LEU A 27 -4.63 31.81 47.78
N PHE A 28 -3.54 32.30 48.38
CA PHE A 28 -2.26 32.45 47.65
C PHE A 28 -1.71 31.11 47.19
N GLY A 29 -1.87 30.03 47.95
CA GLY A 29 -1.50 28.68 47.57
C GLY A 29 -2.32 28.16 46.38
N SER A 30 -3.63 28.40 46.38
CA SER A 30 -4.51 28.01 45.27
C SER A 30 -4.28 28.87 44.02
N VAL A 31 -4.11 30.18 44.16
CA VAL A 31 -3.75 31.09 43.05
C VAL A 31 -2.37 30.76 42.48
N SER A 32 -1.38 30.51 43.34
CA SER A 32 -0.04 30.09 42.92
C SER A 32 -0.05 28.75 42.18
N LYS A 33 -0.89 27.81 42.60
CA LYS A 33 -1.11 26.53 41.89
C LYS A 33 -1.77 26.76 40.52
N ALA A 34 -2.77 27.64 40.47
CA ALA A 34 -3.49 27.96 39.23
C ALA A 34 -2.63 28.75 38.22
N LEU A 35 -1.66 29.55 38.71
CA LEU A 35 -0.74 30.33 37.90
C LEU A 35 0.55 29.58 37.53
N ARG A 36 0.81 28.41 38.11
CA ARG A 36 1.95 27.58 37.68
C ARG A 36 1.67 27.08 36.28
N PRO A 37 2.58 27.32 35.32
CA PRO A 37 2.45 26.67 34.02
C PRO A 37 2.41 25.17 34.23
N PRO A 38 1.56 24.44 33.47
CA PRO A 38 1.52 23.00 33.57
C PRO A 38 2.92 22.43 33.29
N PRO A 39 3.31 21.31 33.94
CA PRO A 39 4.61 20.70 33.69
C PRO A 39 4.71 20.38 32.21
N LYS A 40 5.86 20.69 31.61
CA LYS A 40 6.16 20.29 30.22
C LYS A 40 6.27 18.77 30.18
N LEU A 41 5.17 18.10 29.83
CA LEU A 41 5.15 16.66 29.59
C LEU A 41 5.81 16.36 28.26
N SER A 42 6.53 15.25 28.15
CA SER A 42 6.91 14.71 26.85
C SER A 42 5.64 14.33 26.06
N TYR A 43 5.74 14.18 24.75
CA TYR A 43 4.55 13.87 23.95
C TYR A 43 3.99 12.48 24.25
N SER A 44 4.81 11.52 24.64
CA SER A 44 4.36 10.20 25.08
C SER A 44 3.63 10.26 26.43
N GLU A 45 4.12 11.07 27.38
CA GLU A 45 3.46 11.31 28.65
C GLU A 45 2.15 12.06 28.49
N TRP A 46 2.13 13.13 27.67
CA TRP A 46 0.91 13.88 27.37
C TRP A 46 -0.14 12.97 26.73
N ALA A 47 0.25 12.17 25.73
CA ALA A 47 -0.64 11.23 25.06
C ALA A 47 -1.21 10.20 26.03
N SER A 48 -0.37 9.64 26.89
CA SER A 48 -0.78 8.67 27.91
C SER A 48 -1.76 9.24 28.93
N GLN A 49 -1.59 10.51 29.31
CA GLN A 49 -2.42 11.14 30.36
C GLN A 49 -3.72 11.72 29.80
N ASN A 50 -3.69 12.30 28.59
CA ASN A 50 -4.76 13.13 28.08
C ASN A 50 -5.51 12.52 26.88
N PHE A 51 -4.80 11.86 25.97
CA PHE A 51 -5.37 11.46 24.69
C PHE A 51 -6.34 10.27 24.80
N ARG A 52 -7.46 10.35 24.06
CA ARG A 52 -8.50 9.33 24.03
C ARG A 52 -8.70 8.82 22.62
N LEU A 53 -8.73 7.50 22.48
CA LEU A 53 -9.12 6.81 21.26
C LEU A 53 -10.65 6.80 21.16
N SER A 54 -11.16 7.21 20.01
CA SER A 54 -12.60 7.23 19.76
C SER A 54 -13.15 5.83 19.51
N ALA A 55 -14.38 5.59 19.94
CA ALA A 55 -15.10 4.36 19.63
C ALA A 55 -15.49 4.26 18.15
N THR A 56 -15.44 5.37 17.41
CA THR A 56 -15.75 5.37 15.98
C THR A 56 -14.57 4.99 15.10
N SER A 57 -13.32 5.12 15.59
CA SER A 57 -12.09 4.86 14.82
C SER A 57 -11.15 3.83 15.45
N SER A 58 -11.44 3.35 16.67
CA SER A 58 -10.55 2.41 17.35
C SER A 58 -11.27 1.16 17.85
N ALA A 59 -10.64 0.01 17.62
CA ALA A 59 -11.09 -1.27 18.20
C ALA A 59 -10.94 -1.34 19.73
N ALA A 60 -10.10 -0.48 20.33
CA ALA A 60 -9.89 -0.37 21.76
C ALA A 60 -10.10 1.08 22.23
N PRO A 61 -11.35 1.57 22.29
CA PRO A 61 -11.65 2.95 22.66
C PRO A 61 -11.29 3.25 24.10
N GLY A 62 -11.05 4.53 24.39
CA GLY A 62 -10.74 5.01 25.72
C GLY A 62 -9.36 5.62 25.83
N ARG A 63 -8.72 5.50 26.98
CA ARG A 63 -7.41 6.13 27.22
C ARG A 63 -6.34 5.51 26.33
N PHE A 64 -5.64 6.33 25.55
CA PHE A 64 -4.51 5.88 24.74
C PHE A 64 -3.34 5.48 25.66
N ARG A 65 -2.82 4.30 25.41
CA ARG A 65 -1.63 3.79 26.12
C ARG A 65 -0.60 3.43 25.05
N PRO A 66 0.28 4.37 24.67
CA PRO A 66 1.26 4.10 23.64
C PRO A 66 2.22 2.98 24.07
N TRP A 67 2.46 2.04 23.18
CA TRP A 67 3.46 1.00 23.39
C TRP A 67 4.86 1.58 23.45
N LYS A 68 5.81 0.86 24.00
CA LYS A 68 7.17 1.34 24.22
C LYS A 68 7.80 1.92 22.96
N PHE A 69 7.64 1.25 21.81
CA PHE A 69 8.14 1.75 20.53
C PHE A 69 7.44 3.05 20.06
N GLN A 70 6.15 3.20 20.33
CA GLN A 70 5.42 4.44 20.00
C GLN A 70 5.85 5.61 20.89
N ARG A 71 6.19 5.35 22.17
CA ARG A 71 6.67 6.38 23.08
C ARG A 71 7.94 7.05 22.54
N GLY A 72 8.92 6.26 22.09
CA GLY A 72 10.16 6.81 21.53
C GLY A 72 9.94 7.68 20.28
N ILE A 73 8.97 7.32 19.42
CA ILE A 73 8.59 8.11 18.25
C ILE A 73 7.89 9.41 18.68
N LEU A 74 6.91 9.34 19.59
CA LEU A 74 6.20 10.51 20.13
C LEU A 74 7.17 11.50 20.77
N ASP A 75 8.11 10.99 21.58
CA ASP A 75 9.09 11.84 22.27
C ASP A 75 10.06 12.51 21.28
N ALA A 76 10.50 11.79 20.22
CA ALA A 76 11.29 12.41 19.16
C ALA A 76 10.52 13.49 18.39
N MET A 77 9.21 13.30 18.17
CA MET A 77 8.36 14.31 17.55
C MET A 77 8.25 15.57 18.40
N GLY A 78 8.35 15.45 19.74
CA GLY A 78 8.30 16.55 20.70
C GLY A 78 9.66 17.16 21.08
N ASP A 79 10.77 16.48 20.79
CA ASP A 79 12.12 16.90 21.18
C ASP A 79 12.56 18.15 20.38
N PRO A 80 12.86 19.28 21.02
CA PRO A 80 13.29 20.49 20.33
C PRO A 80 14.64 20.36 19.62
N LEU A 81 15.48 19.40 19.98
CA LEU A 81 16.77 19.13 19.34
C LEU A 81 16.65 18.33 18.04
N ILE A 82 15.48 17.75 17.77
CA ILE A 82 15.20 16.97 16.57
C ILE A 82 14.35 17.82 15.62
N GLU A 83 14.93 18.27 14.52
CA GLU A 83 14.20 18.99 13.47
C GLU A 83 13.35 18.07 12.61
N ARG A 84 13.88 16.86 12.32
CA ARG A 84 13.27 15.90 11.38
C ARG A 84 13.00 14.56 12.04
N VAL A 85 11.83 14.00 11.76
CA VAL A 85 11.47 12.63 12.15
C VAL A 85 10.99 11.88 10.91
N SER A 86 11.62 10.77 10.59
CA SER A 86 11.24 9.91 9.47
C SER A 86 10.89 8.51 9.97
N VAL A 87 9.71 8.00 9.58
CA VAL A 87 9.21 6.71 10.06
C VAL A 87 8.86 5.80 8.90
N ILE A 88 9.66 4.76 8.70
CA ILE A 88 9.25 3.61 7.91
C ILE A 88 8.26 2.83 8.77
N LYS A 89 7.01 2.78 8.35
CA LYS A 89 5.94 2.12 9.09
C LYS A 89 5.42 0.90 8.35
N SER A 90 5.08 -0.13 9.10
CA SER A 90 4.18 -1.18 8.63
C SER A 90 2.74 -0.87 9.03
N ALA A 91 1.79 -1.55 8.42
CA ALA A 91 0.41 -1.58 8.93
C ALA A 91 0.38 -2.10 10.37
N ARG A 92 -0.69 -1.78 11.10
CA ARG A 92 -0.92 -2.31 12.47
C ARG A 92 0.08 -1.82 13.53
N THR A 93 0.84 -0.75 13.29
CA THR A 93 1.76 -0.16 14.28
C THR A 93 1.21 1.09 14.97
N GLY A 94 0.05 1.58 14.55
CA GLY A 94 -0.63 2.72 15.17
C GLY A 94 0.07 4.07 14.94
N TYR A 95 0.78 4.22 13.85
CA TYR A 95 1.50 5.46 13.51
C TYR A 95 0.56 6.66 13.33
N THR A 96 -0.55 6.51 12.59
CA THR A 96 -1.52 7.59 12.36
C THR A 96 -2.10 8.11 13.68
N VAL A 97 -2.40 7.21 14.63
CA VAL A 97 -2.83 7.59 15.99
C VAL A 97 -1.74 8.41 16.69
N SER A 98 -0.47 8.04 16.54
CA SER A 98 0.65 8.80 17.11
C SER A 98 0.80 10.20 16.47
N LEU A 99 0.54 10.34 15.16
CA LEU A 99 0.48 11.66 14.51
C LEU A 99 -0.64 12.53 15.08
N ILE A 100 -1.84 11.98 15.25
CA ILE A 100 -2.98 12.73 15.80
C ILE A 100 -2.73 13.12 17.25
N ALA A 101 -2.16 12.21 18.05
CA ALA A 101 -1.76 12.52 19.42
C ALA A 101 -0.70 13.64 19.48
N THR A 102 0.24 13.64 18.53
CA THR A 102 1.25 14.72 18.37
C THR A 102 0.59 16.06 18.04
N ILE A 103 -0.36 16.08 17.09
CA ILE A 103 -1.15 17.29 16.79
C ILE A 103 -1.89 17.77 18.02
N GLY A 104 -2.48 16.86 18.80
CA GLY A 104 -3.17 17.17 20.05
C GLY A 104 -2.23 17.76 21.10
N ALA A 105 -1.07 17.16 21.31
CA ALA A 105 -0.05 17.68 22.23
C ALA A 105 0.43 19.08 21.85
N MET A 106 0.70 19.31 20.58
CA MET A 106 1.08 20.64 20.06
C MET A 106 -0.05 21.66 20.25
N ALA A 107 -1.29 21.27 19.93
CA ALA A 107 -2.44 22.16 20.05
C ALA A 107 -2.68 22.67 21.49
N VAL A 108 -2.31 21.87 22.50
CA VAL A 108 -2.46 22.23 23.92
C VAL A 108 -1.22 22.92 24.47
N ASN A 109 -0.02 22.38 24.21
CA ASN A 109 1.21 22.81 24.89
C ASN A 109 1.97 23.92 24.14
N ASP A 110 1.92 23.93 22.80
CA ASP A 110 2.61 24.92 21.93
C ASP A 110 1.80 25.18 20.66
N PRO A 111 0.65 25.89 20.77
CA PRO A 111 -0.20 26.18 19.62
C PRO A 111 0.56 26.92 18.54
N CYS A 112 0.71 26.32 17.37
CA CYS A 112 1.47 26.84 16.26
C CYS A 112 0.79 26.51 14.91
N PRO A 113 1.22 27.13 13.80
CA PRO A 113 0.74 26.76 12.48
C PRO A 113 1.26 25.38 12.08
N ILE A 114 0.33 24.44 11.84
CA ILE A 114 0.59 23.04 11.47
C ILE A 114 0.01 22.77 10.08
N ILE A 115 0.77 22.12 9.22
CA ILE A 115 0.29 21.51 7.97
C ILE A 115 0.37 19.99 8.12
N LEU A 116 -0.75 19.31 7.86
CA LEU A 116 -0.82 17.86 7.63
C LEU A 116 -1.01 17.66 6.12
N LEU A 117 -0.02 17.06 5.47
CA LEU A 117 -0.04 16.76 4.05
C LEU A 117 -0.40 15.30 3.81
N MET A 118 -1.44 15.07 3.00
CA MET A 118 -1.95 13.76 2.62
C MET A 118 -1.81 13.55 1.09
N PRO A 119 -1.78 12.32 0.58
CA PRO A 119 -1.63 12.05 -0.86
C PRO A 119 -2.73 12.69 -1.72
N THR A 120 -3.99 12.51 -1.32
CA THR A 120 -5.16 12.95 -2.09
C THR A 120 -6.11 13.82 -1.27
N ASP A 121 -7.06 14.47 -1.94
CA ASP A 121 -8.13 15.24 -1.27
C ASP A 121 -9.09 14.32 -0.49
N ASP A 122 -9.32 13.10 -0.98
CA ASP A 122 -10.15 12.11 -0.28
C ASP A 122 -9.46 11.63 1.01
N ASP A 123 -8.14 11.38 0.98
CA ASP A 123 -7.36 11.03 2.18
C ASP A 123 -7.35 12.17 3.19
N ALA A 124 -7.20 13.41 2.72
CA ALA A 124 -7.24 14.60 3.56
C ALA A 124 -8.60 14.79 4.25
N ARG A 125 -9.69 14.45 3.57
CA ARG A 125 -11.05 14.45 4.15
C ARG A 125 -11.25 13.28 5.09
N GLY A 126 -10.83 12.07 4.69
CA GLY A 126 -10.93 10.86 5.49
C GLY A 126 -10.28 11.03 6.85
N ILE A 127 -9.01 11.41 6.91
CA ILE A 127 -8.29 11.61 8.19
C ILE A 127 -8.94 12.70 9.05
N ALA A 128 -9.51 13.75 8.42
CA ALA A 128 -10.18 14.82 9.16
C ALA A 128 -11.47 14.33 9.84
N VAL A 129 -12.30 13.58 9.14
CA VAL A 129 -13.64 13.15 9.59
C VAL A 129 -13.58 11.89 10.45
N ASP A 130 -12.80 10.90 9.98
CA ASP A 130 -12.84 9.55 10.57
C ASP A 130 -11.90 9.39 11.77
N GLU A 131 -10.84 10.20 11.83
CA GLU A 131 -9.79 10.06 12.84
C GLU A 131 -9.65 11.30 13.74
N LEU A 132 -9.44 12.48 13.13
CA LEU A 132 -9.05 13.69 13.86
C LEU A 132 -10.24 14.30 14.62
N ASP A 133 -11.37 14.52 13.98
CA ASP A 133 -12.56 15.09 14.63
C ASP A 133 -13.08 14.22 15.79
N PRO A 134 -13.18 12.88 15.65
CA PRO A 134 -13.51 12.01 16.78
C PRO A 134 -12.51 12.06 17.92
N ALA A 135 -11.20 12.03 17.62
CA ALA A 135 -10.16 12.09 18.63
C ALA A 135 -10.20 13.40 19.44
N PHE A 136 -10.40 14.54 18.75
CA PHE A 136 -10.52 15.85 19.39
C PHE A 136 -11.81 15.98 20.21
N ARG A 137 -12.93 15.44 19.74
CA ARG A 137 -14.20 15.41 20.46
C ARG A 137 -14.13 14.58 21.75
N ASP A 138 -13.48 13.42 21.68
CA ASP A 138 -13.47 12.44 22.77
C ASP A 138 -12.35 12.68 23.79
N THR A 139 -11.36 13.52 23.45
CA THR A 139 -10.26 13.94 24.33
C THR A 139 -10.63 15.22 25.09
N PRO A 140 -10.85 15.18 26.43
CA PRO A 140 -11.33 16.33 27.19
C PRO A 140 -10.46 17.58 27.05
N SER A 141 -9.13 17.43 27.07
CA SER A 141 -8.19 18.56 26.93
C SER A 141 -8.19 19.20 25.53
N LEU A 142 -8.78 18.56 24.53
CA LEU A 142 -8.84 19.04 23.14
C LEU A 142 -10.20 19.65 22.76
N ARG A 143 -11.26 19.34 23.50
CA ARG A 143 -12.63 19.83 23.20
C ARG A 143 -12.70 21.34 23.06
N ASP A 144 -11.98 22.05 23.93
CA ASP A 144 -12.02 23.51 24.00
C ASP A 144 -10.92 24.17 23.16
N VAL A 145 -9.94 23.38 22.69
CA VAL A 145 -8.81 23.90 21.91
C VAL A 145 -9.20 24.27 20.48
N MET A 146 -10.17 23.56 19.91
CA MET A 146 -10.74 23.92 18.62
C MET A 146 -11.99 24.78 18.82
N LYS A 147 -11.96 26.04 18.39
CA LYS A 147 -13.16 26.87 18.31
C LYS A 147 -14.12 26.31 17.27
N ILE A 148 -15.07 25.50 17.68
CA ILE A 148 -16.20 25.08 16.83
C ILE A 148 -17.27 26.17 16.93
N GLY A 149 -17.05 27.31 16.28
CA GLY A 149 -18.08 28.32 16.09
C GLY A 149 -18.80 28.04 14.78
N ARG A 150 -20.10 27.74 14.81
CA ARG A 150 -20.96 27.56 13.63
C ARG A 150 -20.93 28.74 12.63
N PHE A 151 -20.36 29.87 13.01
CA PHE A 151 -20.33 31.12 12.24
C PHE A 151 -18.92 31.65 11.94
N ASP A 152 -17.83 30.93 12.31
CA ASP A 152 -16.50 31.32 11.95
C ASP A 152 -16.10 30.63 10.64
N GLY A 153 -16.27 31.34 9.51
CA GLY A 153 -15.92 30.87 8.16
C GLY A 153 -14.43 30.50 7.99
N ARG A 154 -13.60 30.65 9.05
CA ARG A 154 -12.20 30.21 9.08
C ARG A 154 -12.05 28.75 9.49
N ASN A 155 -13.08 28.12 10.07
CA ASN A 155 -13.10 26.70 10.39
C ASN A 155 -13.86 25.94 9.32
N THR A 156 -13.13 25.13 8.56
CA THR A 156 -13.65 24.23 7.53
C THR A 156 -13.23 22.79 7.85
N LEU A 157 -13.68 21.84 7.07
CA LEU A 157 -13.29 20.43 7.22
C LEU A 157 -11.76 20.23 7.24
N THR A 158 -11.04 20.97 6.40
CA THR A 158 -9.59 20.85 6.21
C THR A 158 -8.79 21.98 6.84
N GLN A 159 -9.43 22.92 7.53
CA GLN A 159 -8.76 23.99 8.27
C GLN A 159 -9.39 24.17 9.64
N ARG A 160 -8.58 24.20 10.67
CA ARG A 160 -8.96 24.40 12.07
C ARG A 160 -8.13 25.53 12.67
N MET A 161 -8.77 26.46 13.35
CA MET A 161 -8.09 27.47 14.17
C MET A 161 -7.97 26.93 15.59
N LEU A 162 -6.77 27.01 16.14
CA LEU A 162 -6.47 26.58 17.51
C LEU A 162 -6.55 27.78 18.47
N LEU A 163 -7.07 27.57 19.68
CA LEU A 163 -6.97 28.55 20.75
C LEU A 163 -5.49 28.75 21.10
N GLY A 164 -5.08 29.99 21.34
CA GLY A 164 -3.67 30.31 21.60
C GLY A 164 -2.89 30.76 20.37
N GLY A 165 -3.51 30.83 19.19
CA GLY A 165 -2.91 31.43 17.99
C GLY A 165 -2.37 30.47 16.94
N GLY A 166 -2.54 29.18 17.11
CA GLY A 166 -2.17 28.16 16.13
C GLY A 166 -3.27 27.89 15.08
N SER A 167 -2.92 27.10 14.08
CA SER A 167 -3.87 26.56 13.10
C SER A 167 -3.42 25.20 12.60
N LEU A 168 -4.38 24.34 12.32
CA LEU A 168 -4.15 23.07 11.62
C LEU A 168 -4.76 23.16 10.23
N LYS A 169 -3.98 22.83 9.21
CA LYS A 169 -4.41 22.72 7.82
C LYS A 169 -4.11 21.34 7.28
N ILE A 170 -5.12 20.68 6.74
CA ILE A 170 -4.99 19.36 6.12
C ILE A 170 -5.05 19.59 4.61
N LEU A 171 -3.96 19.28 3.93
CA LEU A 171 -3.77 19.61 2.52
C LEU A 171 -3.47 18.34 1.71
N SER A 172 -3.85 18.36 0.43
CA SER A 172 -3.54 17.32 -0.53
C SER A 172 -2.24 17.65 -1.29
N ALA A 173 -1.41 16.64 -1.48
CA ALA A 173 -0.20 16.73 -2.29
C ALA A 173 -0.50 17.01 -3.77
N ARG A 174 -1.70 16.62 -4.25
CA ARG A 174 -2.17 16.88 -5.64
C ARG A 174 -2.51 18.33 -5.91
N ALA A 175 -2.61 19.17 -4.89
CA ALA A 175 -2.99 20.57 -5.01
C ALA A 175 -1.86 21.54 -4.59
N PRO A 176 -0.72 21.60 -5.31
CA PRO A 176 0.46 22.39 -4.92
C PRO A 176 0.18 23.88 -4.78
N ARG A 177 -0.81 24.42 -5.51
CA ARG A 177 -1.26 25.82 -5.37
C ARG A 177 -1.74 26.15 -3.95
N ASN A 178 -2.33 25.17 -3.26
CA ASN A 178 -2.79 25.34 -1.89
C ASN A 178 -1.62 25.45 -0.91
N LEU A 179 -0.50 24.77 -1.18
CA LEU A 179 0.71 24.86 -0.35
C LEU A 179 1.33 26.27 -0.36
N ARG A 180 1.30 26.97 -1.50
CA ARG A 180 1.95 28.31 -1.64
C ARG A 180 1.38 29.39 -0.73
N ARG A 181 0.13 29.26 -0.30
CA ARG A 181 -0.58 30.27 0.48
C ARG A 181 -0.35 30.16 1.98
N HIS A 182 0.39 29.11 2.41
CA HIS A 182 0.48 28.79 3.83
C HIS A 182 1.93 28.79 4.31
N THR A 183 2.10 29.20 5.55
CA THR A 183 3.34 29.09 6.31
C THR A 183 3.05 28.23 7.53
N ALA A 184 3.95 27.33 7.89
CA ALA A 184 3.81 26.42 9.03
C ALA A 184 5.10 26.33 9.83
N LYS A 185 4.99 26.17 11.15
CA LYS A 185 6.09 25.75 12.02
C LYS A 185 6.30 24.25 11.95
N VAL A 186 5.21 23.51 11.85
CA VAL A 186 5.22 22.04 11.83
C VAL A 186 4.62 21.53 10.53
N LEU A 187 5.34 20.64 9.87
CA LEU A 187 4.90 19.88 8.70
C LEU A 187 4.83 18.42 9.06
N LEU A 188 3.65 17.84 8.93
CA LEU A 188 3.38 16.42 9.06
C LEU A 188 3.02 15.88 7.68
N CYS A 189 3.65 14.80 7.24
CA CYS A 189 3.34 14.12 5.99
C CYS A 189 3.07 12.65 6.28
N ASP A 190 1.89 12.16 5.92
CA ASP A 190 1.56 10.74 6.01
C ASP A 190 1.41 10.13 4.62
N GLU A 191 1.80 8.87 4.46
CA GLU A 191 1.80 8.11 3.20
C GLU A 191 2.57 8.82 2.07
N VAL A 192 3.82 9.27 2.38
CA VAL A 192 4.62 10.06 1.41
C VAL A 192 4.99 9.31 0.14
N ASP A 193 5.12 7.98 0.19
CA ASP A 193 5.40 7.15 -0.98
C ASP A 193 4.19 7.07 -1.95
N GLY A 194 2.99 7.38 -1.45
CA GLY A 194 1.78 7.53 -2.27
C GLY A 194 1.61 8.92 -2.90
N MET A 195 2.51 9.88 -2.65
CA MET A 195 2.40 11.24 -3.17
C MET A 195 3.05 11.36 -4.54
N GLU A 196 2.26 11.67 -5.56
CA GLU A 196 2.73 11.87 -6.94
C GLU A 196 3.44 13.21 -7.11
N VAL A 197 4.45 13.26 -7.99
CA VAL A 197 5.08 14.51 -8.43
C VAL A 197 4.08 15.34 -9.24
N THR A 198 3.99 16.61 -8.93
CA THR A 198 3.12 17.54 -9.65
C THR A 198 3.89 18.29 -10.74
N SER A 199 3.18 19.04 -11.59
CA SER A 199 3.79 19.93 -12.58
C SER A 199 4.68 21.03 -11.96
N GLU A 200 4.49 21.30 -10.65
CA GLU A 200 5.28 22.31 -9.90
C GLU A 200 6.48 21.71 -9.16
N GLY A 201 6.65 20.39 -9.23
CA GLY A 201 7.71 19.61 -8.60
C GLY A 201 7.22 18.70 -7.48
N ASP A 202 8.15 18.26 -6.64
CA ASP A 202 7.90 17.38 -5.51
C ASP A 202 7.09 18.08 -4.42
N PRO A 203 5.87 17.58 -4.08
CA PRO A 203 4.99 18.24 -3.10
C PRO A 203 5.59 18.28 -1.69
N ILE A 204 6.42 17.30 -1.30
CA ILE A 204 7.07 17.27 0.01
C ILE A 204 8.10 18.39 0.09
N THR A 205 8.95 18.53 -0.93
CA THR A 205 9.92 19.63 -1.01
C THR A 205 9.23 20.99 -1.01
N LEU A 206 8.11 21.12 -1.74
CA LEU A 206 7.32 22.36 -1.75
C LEU A 206 6.73 22.67 -0.37
N ALA A 207 6.25 21.65 0.36
CA ALA A 207 5.72 21.81 1.71
C ALA A 207 6.82 22.13 2.73
N GLU A 208 8.01 21.53 2.63
CA GLU A 208 9.17 21.84 3.48
C GLU A 208 9.57 23.32 3.36
N LYS A 209 9.49 23.91 2.15
CA LYS A 209 9.75 25.35 1.95
C LYS A 209 8.77 26.26 2.70
N ARG A 210 7.60 25.73 3.10
CA ARG A 210 6.61 26.50 3.90
C ARG A 210 7.01 26.64 5.37
N THR A 211 8.01 25.86 5.82
CA THR A 211 8.49 25.88 7.21
C THR A 211 9.73 26.75 7.41
N THR A 212 10.37 27.24 6.37
CA THR A 212 11.67 27.94 6.43
C THR A 212 11.67 29.24 7.22
N SER A 213 10.50 29.84 7.48
CA SER A 213 10.37 31.05 8.29
C SER A 213 10.53 30.81 9.80
N PHE A 214 10.51 29.54 10.23
CA PHE A 214 10.62 29.16 11.63
C PHE A 214 11.97 28.49 11.88
N PRO A 215 12.83 29.05 12.74
CA PRO A 215 14.14 28.45 13.08
C PRO A 215 14.00 27.14 13.87
N ASP A 216 12.89 26.97 14.60
CA ASP A 216 12.54 25.82 15.40
C ASP A 216 11.45 24.94 14.72
N ARG A 217 11.51 24.88 13.40
CA ARG A 217 10.60 24.06 12.60
C ARG A 217 10.70 22.58 12.91
N LYS A 218 9.62 21.86 12.68
CA LYS A 218 9.55 20.40 12.80
C LYS A 218 8.98 19.80 11.51
N ILE A 219 9.65 18.78 10.99
CA ILE A 219 9.23 18.04 9.79
C ILE A 219 9.11 16.56 10.17
N ILE A 220 7.91 16.01 10.08
CA ILE A 220 7.59 14.63 10.45
C ILE A 220 7.04 13.93 9.21
N ILE A 221 7.69 12.86 8.79
CA ILE A 221 7.37 12.11 7.57
C ILE A 221 7.18 10.65 7.92
N GLY A 222 6.11 10.04 7.45
CA GLY A 222 5.89 8.60 7.60
C GLY A 222 5.25 7.98 6.38
N SER A 223 5.61 6.76 6.08
CA SER A 223 4.98 5.96 5.02
C SER A 223 5.28 4.48 5.17
N THR A 224 4.41 3.68 4.59
CA THR A 224 4.73 2.33 4.16
C THR A 224 5.61 2.43 2.92
N PRO A 225 6.75 1.73 2.86
CA PRO A 225 7.64 1.79 1.69
C PRO A 225 7.01 1.07 0.49
N THR A 226 7.32 1.52 -0.73
CA THR A 226 6.76 0.93 -1.95
C THR A 226 7.79 0.19 -2.79
N ASP A 227 8.80 0.88 -3.31
CA ASP A 227 9.86 0.33 -4.16
C ASP A 227 11.22 0.91 -3.72
N GLU A 228 12.27 0.10 -3.72
CA GLU A 228 13.60 0.47 -3.20
C GLU A 228 14.18 1.71 -3.91
N SER A 229 14.00 1.78 -5.22
CA SER A 229 14.57 2.85 -6.04
C SER A 229 13.80 4.16 -5.97
N THR A 230 12.52 4.12 -5.57
CA THR A 230 11.61 5.27 -5.62
C THR A 230 11.09 5.72 -4.26
N SER A 231 11.21 4.87 -3.23
CA SER A 231 10.69 5.16 -1.89
C SER A 231 11.35 6.38 -1.26
N ILE A 232 10.51 7.35 -0.94
CA ILE A 232 10.94 8.59 -0.28
C ILE A 232 11.24 8.34 1.18
N VAL A 233 10.38 7.55 1.85
CA VAL A 233 10.54 7.30 3.28
C VAL A 233 11.81 6.52 3.58
N ILE A 234 12.22 5.58 2.72
CA ILE A 234 13.49 4.87 2.85
C ILE A 234 14.66 5.84 2.74
N LYS A 235 14.68 6.65 1.69
CA LYS A 235 15.73 7.65 1.49
C LYS A 235 15.85 8.60 2.68
N ARG A 236 14.72 9.04 3.23
CA ARG A 236 14.70 9.92 4.40
C ARG A 236 15.17 9.21 5.68
N TYR A 237 14.88 7.91 5.81
CA TYR A 237 15.40 7.09 6.89
C TYR A 237 16.93 6.90 6.78
N GLU A 238 17.46 6.66 5.59
CA GLU A 238 18.90 6.54 5.34
C GLU A 238 19.67 7.84 5.63
N GLU A 239 19.04 9.00 5.45
CA GLU A 239 19.58 10.32 5.81
C GLU A 239 19.55 10.62 7.32
N SER A 240 18.96 9.76 8.15
CA SER A 240 18.72 9.93 9.58
C SER A 240 19.71 9.16 10.47
N ASP A 241 19.48 9.19 11.78
CA ASP A 241 20.23 8.39 12.76
C ASP A 241 19.86 6.88 12.74
N GLN A 242 18.91 6.47 11.90
CA GLN A 242 18.55 5.08 11.55
C GLN A 242 18.27 4.19 12.76
N ARG A 243 17.32 4.57 13.60
CA ARG A 243 16.96 3.80 14.79
C ARG A 243 16.22 2.52 14.42
N ILE A 244 16.64 1.41 15.07
CA ILE A 244 15.97 0.12 15.07
C ILE A 244 15.42 -0.16 16.46
N PHE A 245 14.28 -0.86 16.54
CA PHE A 245 13.69 -1.23 17.82
C PHE A 245 14.18 -2.63 18.21
N GLU A 246 14.99 -2.70 19.27
CA GLU A 246 15.53 -3.95 19.79
C GLU A 246 14.74 -4.39 21.01
N ILE A 247 14.47 -5.68 21.10
CA ILE A 247 13.80 -6.34 22.21
C ILE A 247 14.75 -7.33 22.88
N PRO A 248 14.80 -7.42 24.22
CA PRO A 248 15.64 -8.39 24.90
C PRO A 248 15.05 -9.80 24.77
N CYS A 249 15.91 -10.78 24.57
CA CYS A 249 15.52 -12.18 24.65
C CYS A 249 15.19 -12.56 26.09
N ILE A 250 14.08 -13.29 26.30
CA ILE A 250 13.66 -13.73 27.65
C ILE A 250 14.58 -14.81 28.27
N HIS A 251 15.46 -15.42 27.49
CA HIS A 251 16.36 -16.51 27.92
C HIS A 251 17.80 -16.04 28.13
N CYS A 252 18.36 -15.24 27.23
CA CYS A 252 19.74 -14.79 27.32
C CYS A 252 19.90 -13.27 27.57
N ASP A 253 18.80 -12.53 27.59
CA ASP A 253 18.72 -11.06 27.80
C ASP A 253 19.42 -10.23 26.71
N GLU A 254 20.02 -10.86 25.69
CA GLU A 254 20.66 -10.14 24.59
C GLU A 254 19.59 -9.44 23.71
N PRO A 255 19.79 -8.13 23.40
CA PRO A 255 18.85 -7.39 22.57
C PRO A 255 19.02 -7.73 21.09
N PHE A 256 17.89 -7.84 20.38
CA PHE A 256 17.86 -8.05 18.93
C PHE A 256 16.66 -7.37 18.29
N GLU A 257 16.79 -7.00 17.01
CA GLU A 257 15.67 -6.57 16.19
C GLU A 257 14.84 -7.77 15.77
N LEU A 258 13.53 -7.77 16.09
CA LEU A 258 12.64 -8.85 15.68
C LEU A 258 12.34 -8.73 14.18
N LEU A 259 12.93 -9.62 13.40
CA LEU A 259 12.79 -9.68 11.94
C LEU A 259 12.00 -10.91 11.51
N TRP A 260 11.54 -10.91 10.26
CA TRP A 260 10.81 -12.04 9.69
C TRP A 260 11.61 -13.33 9.70
N GLU A 261 12.89 -13.21 9.48
CA GLU A 261 13.90 -14.28 9.48
C GLU A 261 14.07 -14.97 10.85
N ASN A 262 13.55 -14.36 11.92
CA ASN A 262 13.49 -14.94 13.26
C ASN A 262 12.20 -15.73 13.53
N ILE A 263 11.23 -15.71 12.63
CA ILE A 263 9.95 -16.43 12.80
C ILE A 263 10.06 -17.79 12.13
N ASP A 264 9.81 -18.84 12.90
CA ASP A 264 9.77 -20.21 12.42
C ASP A 264 8.41 -20.84 12.68
N TRP A 265 7.97 -21.73 11.78
CA TRP A 265 6.69 -22.42 11.88
C TRP A 265 6.67 -23.68 11.03
N THR A 266 5.76 -24.61 11.36
CA THR A 266 5.45 -25.76 10.50
C THR A 266 4.56 -25.31 9.34
N ARG A 267 4.98 -25.49 8.10
CA ARG A 267 4.22 -25.11 6.90
C ARG A 267 2.80 -25.68 6.95
N GLY A 268 1.82 -24.80 6.65
CA GLY A 268 0.38 -25.13 6.72
C GLY A 268 -0.19 -25.19 8.15
N LYS A 269 0.59 -24.85 9.18
CA LYS A 269 0.18 -24.78 10.58
C LYS A 269 0.64 -23.45 11.21
N PRO A 270 0.01 -22.32 10.83
CA PRO A 270 0.42 -20.99 11.31
C PRO A 270 0.41 -20.84 12.84
N GLU A 271 -0.42 -21.64 13.52
CA GLU A 271 -0.53 -21.67 14.98
C GLU A 271 0.74 -22.15 15.69
N THR A 272 1.67 -22.76 14.96
CA THR A 272 2.98 -23.20 15.48
C THR A 272 4.06 -22.11 15.42
N ALA A 273 3.72 -20.89 15.01
CA ALA A 273 4.65 -19.82 14.85
C ALA A 273 5.35 -19.42 16.16
N VAL A 274 6.67 -19.44 16.16
CA VAL A 274 7.54 -19.06 17.26
C VAL A 274 8.64 -18.12 16.78
N CYS A 275 9.25 -17.37 17.69
CA CYS A 275 10.43 -16.58 17.38
C CYS A 275 11.68 -17.35 17.83
N ILE A 276 12.68 -17.45 16.96
CA ILE A 276 14.00 -18.01 17.27
C ILE A 276 14.94 -16.86 17.62
N CYS A 277 15.49 -16.89 18.83
CA CYS A 277 16.48 -15.90 19.23
C CYS A 277 17.76 -16.04 18.38
N PRO A 278 18.24 -14.97 17.71
CA PRO A 278 19.44 -15.04 16.86
C PRO A 278 20.73 -15.26 17.66
N HIS A 279 20.73 -15.02 18.99
CA HIS A 279 21.91 -15.14 19.84
C HIS A 279 22.02 -16.52 20.50
N CYS A 280 20.94 -17.02 21.11
CA CYS A 280 20.99 -18.29 21.84
C CYS A 280 20.28 -19.45 21.13
N GLY A 281 19.55 -19.19 20.01
CA GLY A 281 18.85 -20.22 19.25
C GLY A 281 17.60 -20.79 19.94
N THR A 282 17.16 -20.23 21.07
CA THR A 282 16.00 -20.75 21.82
C THR A 282 14.70 -20.27 21.19
N GLU A 283 13.71 -21.16 21.13
CA GLU A 283 12.35 -20.83 20.70
C GLU A 283 11.64 -19.97 21.76
N ILE A 284 10.98 -18.91 21.29
CA ILE A 284 10.22 -17.98 22.11
C ILE A 284 8.76 -17.98 21.64
N GLU A 285 7.84 -18.36 22.52
CA GLU A 285 6.42 -18.33 22.21
C GLU A 285 5.87 -16.89 22.20
N GLU A 286 4.87 -16.63 21.36
CA GLU A 286 4.27 -15.30 21.20
C GLU A 286 3.72 -14.69 22.50
N ARG A 287 3.33 -15.49 23.48
CA ARG A 287 2.86 -14.97 24.78
C ARG A 287 3.87 -14.06 25.50
N TYR A 288 5.15 -14.18 25.18
CA TYR A 288 6.21 -13.34 25.75
C TYR A 288 6.43 -12.02 24.98
N LYS A 289 5.86 -11.89 23.78
CA LYS A 289 5.99 -10.68 22.94
C LYS A 289 5.63 -9.38 23.68
N PRO A 290 4.51 -9.28 24.44
CA PRO A 290 4.19 -8.05 25.17
C PRO A 290 5.27 -7.64 26.17
N GLN A 291 5.83 -8.59 26.91
CA GLN A 291 6.89 -8.34 27.89
C GLN A 291 8.18 -7.88 27.18
N MET A 292 8.58 -8.55 26.11
CA MET A 292 9.77 -8.20 25.34
C MET A 292 9.66 -6.82 24.69
N VAL A 293 8.49 -6.50 24.11
CA VAL A 293 8.24 -5.19 23.50
C VAL A 293 8.21 -4.07 24.55
N GLU A 294 7.66 -4.30 25.75
CA GLU A 294 7.68 -3.27 26.81
C GLU A 294 9.08 -3.04 27.37
N ALA A 295 9.94 -4.06 27.37
CA ALA A 295 11.34 -3.95 27.76
C ALA A 295 12.27 -3.47 26.62
N GLY A 296 11.74 -3.38 25.37
CA GLY A 296 12.53 -2.99 24.22
C GLY A 296 12.94 -1.53 24.19
N GLU A 297 13.98 -1.21 23.42
CA GLU A 297 14.51 0.15 23.28
C GLU A 297 14.91 0.48 21.84
N TRP A 298 14.90 1.78 21.53
CA TRP A 298 15.39 2.29 20.26
C TRP A 298 16.91 2.49 20.29
N ARG A 299 17.61 1.86 19.37
CA ARG A 299 19.04 2.05 19.18
C ARG A 299 19.33 2.72 17.84
N ALA A 300 20.04 3.85 17.84
CA ALA A 300 20.51 4.50 16.63
C ALA A 300 21.70 3.72 16.04
N THR A 301 21.60 3.36 14.75
CA THR A 301 22.70 2.69 14.03
C THR A 301 23.65 3.70 13.37
N ALA A 302 23.19 4.95 13.14
CA ALA A 302 23.98 6.06 12.64
C ALA A 302 23.97 7.25 13.62
N PRO A 303 24.50 7.08 14.88
CA PRO A 303 24.37 8.07 15.95
C PRO A 303 25.15 9.37 15.70
N HIS A 304 25.98 9.42 14.66
CA HIS A 304 26.68 10.62 14.20
C HIS A 304 25.75 11.65 13.55
N VAL A 305 24.62 11.23 13.00
CA VAL A 305 23.60 12.13 12.44
C VAL A 305 22.82 12.79 13.59
N LYS A 306 22.80 14.11 13.62
CA LYS A 306 22.11 14.89 14.65
C LYS A 306 20.91 15.64 14.04
N GLY A 307 19.86 15.84 14.84
CA GLY A 307 18.69 16.61 14.44
C GLY A 307 17.74 15.90 13.51
N HIS A 308 18.06 14.66 13.07
CA HIS A 308 17.18 13.84 12.23
C HIS A 308 17.05 12.43 12.82
N ALA A 309 15.91 12.13 13.44
CA ALA A 309 15.62 10.81 13.98
C ALA A 309 14.86 9.97 12.95
N GLY A 310 15.37 8.78 12.66
CA GLY A 310 14.71 7.82 11.77
C GLY A 310 14.27 6.58 12.54
N PHE A 311 13.09 6.06 12.21
CA PHE A 311 12.51 4.90 12.87
C PHE A 311 12.06 3.88 11.84
N ARG A 312 12.32 2.59 12.08
CA ARG A 312 11.83 1.49 11.26
C ARG A 312 10.97 0.55 12.09
N LEU A 313 9.73 0.33 11.63
CA LEU A 313 8.75 -0.51 12.29
C LEU A 313 8.29 -1.64 11.36
N ASN A 314 8.15 -2.83 11.91
CA ASN A 314 7.46 -3.96 11.27
C ASN A 314 6.27 -4.42 12.14
N ALA A 315 5.35 -5.20 11.56
CA ALA A 315 4.15 -5.64 12.28
C ALA A 315 4.42 -6.71 13.34
N LEU A 316 5.60 -7.35 13.34
CA LEU A 316 5.94 -8.41 14.28
C LEU A 316 5.95 -7.94 15.74
N ILE A 317 6.31 -6.66 15.98
CA ILE A 317 6.31 -6.04 17.31
C ILE A 317 4.92 -5.52 17.74
N SER A 318 3.95 -5.49 16.83
CA SER A 318 2.61 -4.99 17.12
C SER A 318 1.88 -5.90 18.11
N GLN A 319 1.18 -5.28 19.07
CA GLN A 319 0.38 -6.00 20.06
C GLN A 319 -1.11 -6.07 19.70
N PHE A 320 -1.49 -5.70 18.47
CA PHE A 320 -2.85 -5.91 18.00
C PHE A 320 -3.13 -7.39 17.77
N ALA A 321 -4.33 -7.83 18.12
CA ALA A 321 -4.74 -9.23 17.96
C ALA A 321 -4.68 -9.74 16.51
N ASN A 322 -4.81 -8.83 15.52
CA ASN A 322 -4.68 -9.15 14.10
C ASN A 322 -3.23 -9.11 13.59
N ALA A 323 -2.25 -8.87 14.47
CA ALA A 323 -0.82 -8.92 14.20
C ALA A 323 -0.12 -10.00 15.05
N SER A 324 -0.85 -11.04 15.46
CA SER A 324 -0.22 -12.22 16.05
C SER A 324 0.67 -12.90 15.02
N TRP A 325 1.77 -13.51 15.47
CA TRP A 325 2.70 -14.19 14.57
C TRP A 325 2.00 -15.26 13.72
N ALA A 326 1.09 -16.01 14.34
CA ALA A 326 0.26 -16.96 13.61
C ALA A 326 -0.52 -16.34 12.46
N LYS A 327 -1.18 -15.19 12.67
CA LYS A 327 -1.92 -14.49 11.61
C LYS A 327 -1.01 -13.89 10.54
N LEU A 328 0.16 -13.41 10.91
CA LEU A 328 1.14 -12.90 9.95
C LEU A 328 1.71 -14.04 9.09
N VAL A 329 1.92 -15.21 9.67
CA VAL A 329 2.32 -16.43 8.94
C VAL A 329 1.20 -16.88 7.99
N GLU A 330 -0.05 -16.89 8.42
CA GLU A 330 -1.20 -17.22 7.56
C GLU A 330 -1.28 -16.25 6.36
N GLU A 331 -1.06 -14.95 6.59
CA GLU A 331 -1.04 -13.92 5.55
C GLU A 331 0.14 -14.14 4.58
N TYR A 332 1.32 -14.51 5.11
CA TYR A 332 2.49 -14.84 4.30
C TYR A 332 2.26 -16.06 3.41
N GLU A 333 1.79 -17.19 3.97
CA GLU A 333 1.53 -18.42 3.19
C GLU A 333 0.47 -18.18 2.10
N LYS A 334 -0.53 -17.34 2.40
CA LYS A 334 -1.52 -16.93 1.41
C LYS A 334 -0.90 -16.07 0.31
N ALA A 335 -0.06 -15.10 0.66
CA ALA A 335 0.64 -14.25 -0.28
C ALA A 335 1.59 -15.05 -1.17
N GLU A 336 2.35 -15.98 -0.59
CA GLU A 336 3.25 -16.89 -1.31
C GLU A 336 2.48 -17.75 -2.33
N LYS A 337 1.32 -18.27 -1.94
CA LYS A 337 0.43 -19.05 -2.83
C LYS A 337 -0.18 -18.21 -3.96
N ASN A 338 -0.50 -16.94 -3.70
CA ASN A 338 -1.11 -16.04 -4.67
C ASN A 338 -0.09 -15.45 -5.64
N GLY A 339 1.19 -15.39 -5.26
CA GLY A 339 2.30 -14.99 -6.11
C GLY A 339 2.94 -13.64 -5.78
N PRO A 340 3.83 -13.16 -6.68
CA PRO A 340 4.73 -12.04 -6.41
C PRO A 340 4.06 -10.73 -6.02
N SER A 341 2.89 -10.43 -6.58
CA SER A 341 2.15 -9.19 -6.26
C SER A 341 1.70 -9.16 -4.79
N ASP A 342 1.17 -10.27 -4.28
CA ASP A 342 0.72 -10.36 -2.90
C ASP A 342 1.92 -10.42 -1.95
N MET A 343 3.04 -11.05 -2.37
CA MET A 343 4.29 -11.01 -1.62
C MET A 343 4.82 -9.58 -1.48
N GLN A 344 4.79 -8.78 -2.54
CA GLN A 344 5.15 -7.36 -2.47
C GLN A 344 4.29 -6.62 -1.45
N VAL A 345 2.98 -6.84 -1.47
CA VAL A 345 2.06 -6.23 -0.49
C VAL A 345 2.44 -6.66 0.93
N PHE A 346 2.72 -7.95 1.16
CA PHE A 346 3.12 -8.45 2.48
C PHE A 346 4.42 -7.79 2.97
N TYR A 347 5.47 -7.79 2.15
CA TYR A 347 6.75 -7.18 2.52
C TYR A 347 6.60 -5.68 2.82
N ASN A 348 5.92 -4.94 1.96
CA ASN A 348 5.76 -3.50 2.11
C ASN A 348 4.89 -3.16 3.32
N THR A 349 3.73 -3.82 3.46
CA THR A 349 2.73 -3.42 4.47
C THR A 349 2.90 -4.09 5.82
N VAL A 350 3.42 -5.33 5.86
CA VAL A 350 3.59 -6.08 7.11
C VAL A 350 5.00 -5.93 7.66
N LEU A 351 6.02 -6.11 6.81
CA LEU A 351 7.40 -6.06 7.26
C LEU A 351 7.99 -4.64 7.25
N GLY A 352 7.32 -3.67 6.60
CA GLY A 352 7.90 -2.33 6.41
C GLY A 352 9.21 -2.36 5.62
N LYS A 353 9.37 -3.40 4.80
CA LYS A 353 10.53 -3.61 3.92
C LYS A 353 10.10 -3.45 2.48
N VAL A 354 11.00 -2.99 1.65
CA VAL A 354 10.80 -3.05 0.20
C VAL A 354 10.95 -4.48 -0.26
N TRP A 355 10.02 -4.93 -1.05
CA TRP A 355 10.16 -6.17 -1.77
C TRP A 355 10.90 -5.90 -3.08
N SER A 356 12.19 -6.19 -3.11
CA SER A 356 12.96 -6.21 -4.34
C SER A 356 12.87 -7.63 -4.91
N ALA A 357 11.95 -7.82 -5.86
CA ALA A 357 12.10 -8.97 -6.73
C ALA A 357 13.39 -8.75 -7.51
N SER A 358 14.37 -9.57 -7.28
CA SER A 358 15.52 -9.65 -8.18
C SER A 358 14.99 -10.13 -9.54
N ILE A 359 14.77 -9.20 -10.46
CA ILE A 359 14.34 -9.53 -11.81
C ILE A 359 15.56 -10.11 -12.53
N ASN A 360 15.66 -11.42 -12.54
CA ASN A 360 16.60 -12.13 -13.41
C ASN A 360 15.99 -12.16 -14.80
N TYR A 361 16.49 -11.33 -15.70
CA TYR A 361 16.05 -11.35 -17.07
C TYR A 361 16.46 -12.67 -17.72
N VAL A 362 15.46 -13.42 -18.20
CA VAL A 362 15.65 -14.67 -18.94
C VAL A 362 15.65 -14.33 -20.42
N SER A 363 16.60 -14.89 -21.17
CA SER A 363 16.63 -14.72 -22.62
C SER A 363 15.55 -15.55 -23.32
N GLU A 364 15.12 -15.11 -24.49
CA GLU A 364 14.19 -15.84 -25.35
C GLU A 364 14.64 -17.29 -25.58
N ASN A 365 15.95 -17.53 -25.83
CA ASN A 365 16.50 -18.87 -26.04
C ASN A 365 16.35 -19.76 -24.80
N GLN A 366 16.53 -19.22 -23.60
CA GLN A 366 16.33 -19.97 -22.36
C GLN A 366 14.85 -20.34 -22.15
N LEU A 367 13.93 -19.47 -22.54
CA LEU A 367 12.49 -19.74 -22.46
C LEU A 367 12.09 -20.78 -23.52
N MET A 368 12.58 -20.68 -24.75
CA MET A 368 12.35 -21.66 -25.83
C MET A 368 12.83 -23.06 -25.46
N ALA A 369 13.98 -23.16 -24.78
CA ALA A 369 14.50 -24.43 -24.32
C ALA A 369 13.60 -25.11 -23.26
N ARG A 370 12.65 -24.38 -22.67
CA ARG A 370 11.67 -24.88 -21.69
C ARG A 370 10.32 -25.27 -22.29
N CYS A 371 10.17 -25.20 -23.62
CA CYS A 371 8.96 -25.63 -24.30
C CYS A 371 8.67 -27.12 -24.08
N GLU A 372 7.38 -27.46 -23.95
CA GLU A 372 6.90 -28.80 -23.66
C GLU A 372 5.89 -29.26 -24.69
N ALA A 373 5.76 -30.59 -24.84
CA ALA A 373 4.87 -31.20 -25.80
C ALA A 373 3.40 -31.11 -25.34
N PHE A 374 2.86 -29.90 -25.34
CA PHE A 374 1.43 -29.61 -25.17
C PHE A 374 1.09 -28.36 -26.00
N GLY A 375 -0.20 -28.03 -26.07
CA GLY A 375 -0.67 -26.79 -26.68
C GLY A 375 -1.91 -26.96 -27.55
N ILE A 376 -2.35 -25.83 -28.08
CA ILE A 376 -3.47 -25.73 -29.01
C ILE A 376 -2.90 -25.12 -30.31
N GLU A 377 -3.10 -25.78 -31.43
CA GLU A 377 -2.61 -25.37 -32.73
C GLU A 377 -3.63 -25.72 -33.84
N TRP A 378 -3.74 -24.87 -34.85
CA TRP A 378 -4.55 -25.19 -36.03
C TRP A 378 -3.71 -25.95 -37.07
N ASP A 379 -4.04 -27.21 -37.29
CA ASP A 379 -3.43 -28.03 -38.32
C ASP A 379 -4.14 -27.77 -39.67
N SER A 380 -3.49 -26.96 -40.50
CA SER A 380 -4.03 -26.58 -41.82
C SER A 380 -4.07 -27.73 -42.81
N GLU A 381 -3.22 -28.78 -42.66
CA GLU A 381 -3.20 -29.94 -43.54
C GLU A 381 -4.39 -30.84 -43.28
N GLN A 382 -4.73 -31.01 -42.00
CA GLN A 382 -5.85 -31.84 -41.55
C GLN A 382 -7.15 -31.05 -41.32
N ASN A 383 -7.11 -29.73 -41.49
CA ASN A 383 -8.23 -28.80 -41.28
C ASN A 383 -8.95 -29.02 -39.93
N ARG A 384 -8.16 -29.17 -38.86
CA ARG A 384 -8.67 -29.42 -37.49
C ARG A 384 -7.76 -28.81 -36.43
N TRP A 385 -8.32 -28.66 -35.24
CA TRP A 385 -7.53 -28.33 -34.06
C TRP A 385 -6.69 -29.54 -33.64
N ARG A 386 -5.41 -29.29 -33.37
CA ARG A 386 -4.53 -30.17 -32.64
C ARG A 386 -4.50 -29.63 -31.21
N GLU A 387 -5.10 -30.36 -30.28
CA GLU A 387 -5.23 -29.97 -28.89
C GLU A 387 -4.57 -31.02 -27.97
N ASP A 388 -3.57 -30.58 -27.24
CA ASP A 388 -2.96 -31.34 -26.17
C ASP A 388 -2.90 -30.44 -24.93
N ILE A 389 -3.99 -30.44 -24.15
CA ILE A 389 -4.17 -29.58 -22.99
C ILE A 389 -3.80 -30.38 -21.74
N PRO A 390 -2.78 -29.94 -20.95
CA PRO A 390 -2.35 -30.65 -19.75
C PRO A 390 -3.49 -30.94 -18.77
N GLU A 391 -3.45 -32.13 -18.17
CA GLU A 391 -4.52 -32.64 -17.30
C GLU A 391 -4.85 -31.70 -16.11
N ASP A 392 -3.88 -30.93 -15.65
CA ASP A 392 -4.05 -29.99 -14.53
C ASP A 392 -4.53 -28.58 -14.96
N VAL A 393 -4.75 -28.32 -16.24
CA VAL A 393 -5.37 -27.08 -16.72
C VAL A 393 -6.88 -27.13 -16.50
N ALA A 394 -7.41 -26.32 -15.60
CA ALA A 394 -8.84 -26.29 -15.29
C ALA A 394 -9.61 -25.18 -16.03
N TYR A 395 -8.97 -24.06 -16.36
CA TYR A 395 -9.57 -22.88 -16.96
C TYR A 395 -8.66 -22.32 -18.02
N ILE A 396 -9.26 -21.68 -19.05
CA ILE A 396 -8.52 -20.95 -20.08
C ILE A 396 -9.00 -19.49 -20.10
N THR A 397 -8.08 -18.54 -20.15
CA THR A 397 -8.37 -17.14 -20.41
C THR A 397 -7.63 -16.68 -21.68
N ALA A 398 -8.14 -15.63 -22.31
CA ALA A 398 -7.54 -15.05 -23.51
C ALA A 398 -7.20 -13.57 -23.32
N GLY A 399 -6.07 -13.15 -23.85
CA GLY A 399 -5.76 -11.74 -24.07
C GLY A 399 -5.71 -11.45 -25.56
N VAL A 400 -6.37 -10.37 -25.97
CA VAL A 400 -6.50 -9.98 -27.38
C VAL A 400 -5.93 -8.58 -27.57
N ASP A 401 -4.91 -8.50 -28.40
CA ASP A 401 -4.34 -7.24 -28.88
C ASP A 401 -4.92 -6.88 -30.26
N VAL A 402 -5.24 -5.60 -30.46
CA VAL A 402 -5.95 -5.12 -31.66
C VAL A 402 -5.05 -4.23 -32.48
N GLN A 403 -4.63 -4.75 -33.64
CA GLN A 403 -3.82 -4.02 -34.63
C GLN A 403 -4.71 -3.51 -35.79
N VAL A 404 -4.11 -2.84 -36.76
CA VAL A 404 -4.86 -2.29 -37.91
C VAL A 404 -5.35 -3.38 -38.87
N ASP A 405 -4.54 -4.41 -39.05
CA ASP A 405 -4.67 -5.46 -40.08
C ASP A 405 -4.80 -6.87 -39.53
N ARG A 406 -4.88 -7.00 -38.16
CA ARG A 406 -4.97 -8.29 -37.47
C ARG A 406 -5.42 -8.16 -36.05
N LEU A 407 -5.87 -9.28 -35.47
CA LEU A 407 -6.05 -9.48 -34.04
C LEU A 407 -5.07 -10.57 -33.59
N GLU A 408 -4.36 -10.32 -32.48
CA GLU A 408 -3.46 -11.29 -31.88
C GLU A 408 -4.07 -11.81 -30.57
N VAL A 409 -4.03 -13.13 -30.38
CA VAL A 409 -4.69 -13.78 -29.25
C VAL A 409 -3.72 -14.75 -28.60
N THR A 410 -3.46 -14.60 -27.29
CA THR A 410 -2.74 -15.62 -26.51
C THR A 410 -3.70 -16.31 -25.54
N LEU A 411 -3.69 -17.64 -25.55
CA LEU A 411 -4.45 -18.48 -24.62
C LEU A 411 -3.60 -18.87 -23.42
N ILE A 412 -4.13 -18.61 -22.21
CA ILE A 412 -3.49 -18.95 -20.94
C ILE A 412 -4.32 -20.00 -20.21
N GLY A 413 -3.75 -21.18 -20.04
CA GLY A 413 -4.30 -22.24 -19.19
C GLY A 413 -3.91 -22.05 -17.74
N TRP A 414 -4.85 -22.25 -16.83
CA TRP A 414 -4.67 -22.10 -15.40
C TRP A 414 -4.83 -23.41 -14.66
N SER A 415 -3.79 -23.80 -13.93
CA SER A 415 -3.86 -24.85 -12.92
C SER A 415 -3.84 -24.28 -11.51
N ARG A 416 -3.81 -25.12 -10.49
CA ARG A 416 -3.65 -24.68 -9.09
C ARG A 416 -2.31 -23.99 -8.85
N THR A 417 -1.28 -24.40 -9.56
CA THR A 417 0.12 -24.04 -9.28
C THR A 417 0.82 -23.38 -10.46
N HIS A 418 0.40 -23.61 -11.70
CA HIS A 418 1.12 -23.17 -12.89
C HIS A 418 0.27 -22.38 -13.86
N ARG A 419 0.93 -21.62 -14.73
CA ARG A 419 0.36 -20.88 -15.85
C ARG A 419 0.86 -21.51 -17.15
N TYR A 420 -0.03 -21.93 -18.00
CA TYR A 420 0.29 -22.57 -19.28
C TYR A 420 0.00 -21.62 -20.42
N ILE A 421 1.02 -21.27 -21.21
CA ILE A 421 0.79 -20.60 -22.50
C ILE A 421 0.47 -21.72 -23.51
N LEU A 422 -0.82 -21.87 -23.81
CA LEU A 422 -1.33 -22.96 -24.64
C LEU A 422 -1.17 -22.72 -26.15
N GLY A 423 -1.08 -21.45 -26.56
CA GLY A 423 -0.89 -21.09 -27.96
C GLY A 423 -1.03 -19.58 -28.18
N HIS A 424 -0.55 -19.14 -29.31
CA HIS A 424 -0.68 -17.77 -29.79
C HIS A 424 -1.19 -17.78 -31.24
N PHE A 425 -2.21 -16.97 -31.52
CA PHE A 425 -2.94 -16.99 -32.78
C PHE A 425 -3.05 -15.61 -33.38
N VAL A 426 -2.92 -15.53 -34.71
CA VAL A 426 -3.04 -14.28 -35.46
C VAL A 426 -4.22 -14.38 -36.43
N ILE A 427 -5.30 -13.68 -36.13
CA ILE A 427 -6.48 -13.55 -36.99
C ILE A 427 -6.20 -12.38 -37.95
N ARG A 428 -5.95 -12.70 -39.22
CA ARG A 428 -5.60 -11.70 -40.24
C ARG A 428 -6.87 -11.12 -40.87
N GLY A 429 -6.95 -9.81 -40.89
CA GLY A 429 -8.06 -9.08 -41.52
C GLY A 429 -8.10 -7.63 -40.99
N ALA A 430 -8.59 -6.73 -41.81
CA ALA A 430 -8.73 -5.34 -41.41
C ALA A 430 -9.76 -5.23 -40.28
N THR A 431 -9.35 -4.64 -39.17
CA THR A 431 -10.16 -4.58 -37.93
C THR A 431 -11.32 -3.56 -37.98
N ASN A 432 -11.51 -2.90 -39.13
CA ASN A 432 -12.73 -2.14 -39.45
C ASN A 432 -13.80 -3.01 -40.14
N LEU A 433 -13.49 -4.28 -40.50
CA LEU A 433 -14.43 -5.20 -41.12
C LEU A 433 -15.06 -6.12 -40.09
N GLN A 434 -16.37 -6.32 -40.13
CA GLN A 434 -17.10 -7.18 -39.23
C GLN A 434 -16.62 -8.64 -39.28
N SER A 435 -16.25 -9.11 -40.47
CA SER A 435 -15.77 -10.49 -40.68
C SER A 435 -14.57 -10.86 -39.80
N THR A 436 -13.65 -9.92 -39.49
CA THR A 436 -12.52 -10.14 -38.61
C THR A 436 -12.96 -10.37 -37.18
N TRP A 437 -14.01 -9.67 -36.75
CA TRP A 437 -14.60 -9.84 -35.42
C TRP A 437 -15.46 -11.11 -35.30
N ASP A 438 -16.12 -11.50 -36.39
CA ASP A 438 -16.89 -12.76 -36.46
C ASP A 438 -15.94 -13.98 -36.36
N GLU A 439 -14.75 -13.88 -36.94
CA GLU A 439 -13.68 -14.89 -36.80
C GLU A 439 -13.16 -14.95 -35.35
N LEU A 440 -12.94 -13.80 -34.70
CA LEU A 440 -12.57 -13.75 -33.28
C LEU A 440 -13.66 -14.34 -32.40
N ASP A 441 -14.94 -14.04 -32.66
CA ASP A 441 -16.05 -14.62 -31.92
C ASP A 441 -16.11 -16.13 -32.04
N SER A 442 -15.95 -16.64 -33.27
CA SER A 442 -15.88 -18.07 -33.57
C SER A 442 -14.72 -18.72 -32.82
N PHE A 443 -13.54 -18.10 -32.85
CA PHE A 443 -12.35 -18.59 -32.14
C PHE A 443 -12.57 -18.64 -30.62
N LEU A 444 -13.03 -17.55 -30.00
CA LEU A 444 -13.29 -17.48 -28.56
C LEU A 444 -14.47 -18.36 -28.10
N SER A 445 -15.29 -18.85 -29.03
CA SER A 445 -16.37 -19.81 -28.77
C SER A 445 -15.95 -21.26 -28.89
N THR A 446 -14.73 -21.52 -29.40
CA THR A 446 -14.24 -22.87 -29.62
C THR A 446 -14.13 -23.65 -28.31
N GLN A 447 -14.54 -24.92 -28.38
CA GLN A 447 -14.37 -25.86 -27.28
C GLN A 447 -13.34 -26.91 -27.69
N TRP A 448 -12.35 -27.14 -26.87
CA TRP A 448 -11.30 -28.13 -27.08
C TRP A 448 -11.49 -29.34 -26.20
N LYS A 449 -11.04 -30.49 -26.65
CA LYS A 449 -11.07 -31.72 -25.84
C LYS A 449 -10.00 -31.67 -24.77
N HIS A 450 -10.41 -31.97 -23.53
CA HIS A 450 -9.50 -32.04 -22.40
C HIS A 450 -9.11 -33.49 -22.10
N GLN A 451 -7.88 -33.73 -21.64
CA GLN A 451 -7.40 -35.07 -21.30
C GLN A 451 -8.27 -35.80 -20.27
N LEU A 452 -8.99 -35.08 -19.40
CA LEU A 452 -9.94 -35.65 -18.45
C LEU A 452 -11.27 -36.08 -19.08
N GLY A 453 -11.48 -35.90 -20.39
CA GLY A 453 -12.63 -36.35 -21.16
C GLY A 453 -13.72 -35.32 -21.41
N GLY A 454 -13.74 -34.22 -20.71
CA GLY A 454 -14.67 -33.10 -20.92
C GLY A 454 -14.18 -32.10 -21.97
N ASP A 455 -15.01 -31.09 -22.22
CA ASP A 455 -14.66 -29.95 -23.08
C ASP A 455 -14.25 -28.73 -22.25
N ILE A 456 -13.27 -27.97 -22.76
CA ILE A 456 -12.76 -26.76 -22.16
C ILE A 456 -12.69 -25.64 -23.21
N GLY A 457 -13.14 -24.46 -22.85
CA GLY A 457 -13.09 -23.26 -23.73
C GLY A 457 -12.63 -22.03 -22.99
N VAL A 458 -12.64 -20.90 -23.66
CA VAL A 458 -12.25 -19.60 -23.07
C VAL A 458 -13.32 -19.15 -22.05
N GLU A 459 -12.93 -19.09 -20.78
CA GLU A 459 -13.80 -18.66 -19.68
C GLU A 459 -13.96 -17.12 -19.63
N ALA A 460 -12.91 -16.38 -19.96
CA ALA A 460 -12.92 -14.93 -20.02
C ALA A 460 -11.86 -14.40 -20.98
N ALA A 461 -12.12 -13.25 -21.57
CA ALA A 461 -11.15 -12.56 -22.43
C ALA A 461 -11.14 -11.04 -22.17
N CYS A 462 -9.95 -10.45 -22.27
CA CYS A 462 -9.74 -9.02 -22.30
C CYS A 462 -9.30 -8.59 -23.69
N VAL A 463 -10.03 -7.66 -24.30
CA VAL A 463 -9.78 -7.13 -25.66
C VAL A 463 -9.31 -5.70 -25.56
N ASP A 464 -8.12 -5.39 -26.09
CA ASP A 464 -7.56 -4.04 -26.01
C ASP A 464 -8.38 -3.03 -26.83
N SER A 465 -8.63 -1.88 -26.22
CA SER A 465 -9.29 -0.73 -26.86
C SER A 465 -8.44 0.53 -26.82
N GLY A 466 -7.11 0.37 -26.67
CA GLY A 466 -6.15 1.47 -26.51
C GLY A 466 -6.00 2.33 -27.76
N ASP A 467 -6.05 1.74 -28.96
CA ASP A 467 -6.04 2.51 -30.21
C ASP A 467 -7.34 3.31 -30.37
N GLY A 468 -7.21 4.63 -30.33
CA GLY A 468 -8.34 5.56 -30.46
C GLY A 468 -9.19 5.35 -31.72
N ASN A 469 -8.58 4.88 -32.81
CA ASN A 469 -9.24 4.66 -34.10
C ASN A 469 -10.06 3.37 -34.13
N ARG A 470 -9.79 2.40 -33.23
CA ARG A 470 -10.45 1.07 -33.17
C ARG A 470 -11.33 0.89 -31.95
N THR A 471 -11.29 1.83 -31.04
CA THR A 471 -12.05 1.78 -29.77
C THR A 471 -13.53 1.46 -29.97
N GLN A 472 -14.14 1.98 -31.05
CA GLN A 472 -15.56 1.78 -31.34
C GLN A 472 -15.87 0.32 -31.66
N GLN A 473 -15.11 -0.28 -32.57
CA GLN A 473 -15.27 -1.67 -32.99
C GLN A 473 -15.10 -2.65 -31.83
N VAL A 474 -14.10 -2.42 -30.95
CA VAL A 474 -13.91 -3.23 -29.75
C VAL A 474 -15.13 -3.18 -28.84
N TYR A 475 -15.70 -1.99 -28.63
CA TYR A 475 -16.89 -1.85 -27.81
C TYR A 475 -18.11 -2.53 -28.43
N ASP A 476 -18.33 -2.36 -29.73
CA ASP A 476 -19.46 -2.96 -30.44
C ASP A 476 -19.36 -4.50 -30.40
N PHE A 477 -18.15 -5.04 -30.54
CA PHE A 477 -17.88 -6.47 -30.36
C PHE A 477 -18.21 -6.94 -28.94
N CYS A 478 -17.65 -6.30 -27.93
CA CYS A 478 -17.86 -6.68 -26.52
C CYS A 478 -19.34 -6.52 -26.08
N GLU A 479 -20.07 -5.56 -26.65
CA GLU A 479 -21.51 -5.42 -26.44
C GLU A 479 -22.30 -6.56 -27.08
N GLY A 480 -21.88 -7.06 -28.26
CA GLY A 480 -22.51 -8.19 -28.95
C GLY A 480 -22.38 -9.52 -28.22
N VAL A 481 -21.32 -9.70 -27.42
CA VAL A 481 -20.99 -10.95 -26.71
C VAL A 481 -21.20 -10.85 -25.18
N GLN A 482 -22.08 -9.96 -24.74
CA GLN A 482 -22.40 -9.81 -23.31
C GLN A 482 -22.80 -11.14 -22.65
N GLY A 483 -22.29 -11.37 -21.43
CA GLY A 483 -22.55 -12.60 -20.66
C GLY A 483 -21.45 -13.66 -20.76
N ARG A 484 -20.50 -13.53 -21.73
CA ARG A 484 -19.36 -14.45 -21.89
C ARG A 484 -18.10 -14.00 -21.17
N LYS A 485 -18.15 -12.99 -20.33
CA LYS A 485 -16.98 -12.38 -19.65
C LYS A 485 -15.88 -11.92 -20.64
N ILE A 486 -16.28 -11.47 -21.82
CA ILE A 486 -15.41 -10.84 -22.82
C ILE A 486 -15.57 -9.33 -22.67
N VAL A 487 -14.50 -8.64 -22.31
CA VAL A 487 -14.59 -7.23 -21.93
C VAL A 487 -13.55 -6.37 -22.66
N ALA A 488 -13.96 -5.14 -22.98
CA ALA A 488 -13.06 -4.12 -23.49
C ALA A 488 -12.17 -3.58 -22.36
N ILE A 489 -10.87 -3.44 -22.64
CA ILE A 489 -9.91 -2.93 -21.67
C ILE A 489 -9.10 -1.75 -22.22
N LYS A 490 -8.48 -0.98 -21.31
CA LYS A 490 -7.40 -0.03 -21.61
C LYS A 490 -6.26 -0.25 -20.64
N GLY A 491 -5.05 -0.32 -21.18
CA GLY A 491 -3.82 -0.32 -20.38
C GLY A 491 -3.62 1.00 -19.64
N ARG A 492 -3.14 0.92 -18.41
CA ARG A 492 -2.76 2.06 -17.58
C ARG A 492 -1.41 1.80 -16.92
N ALA A 493 -0.43 2.64 -17.24
CA ALA A 493 0.90 2.58 -16.62
C ALA A 493 0.86 3.10 -15.17
N GLY A 494 1.82 2.66 -14.34
CA GLY A 494 1.95 3.03 -12.94
C GLY A 494 1.29 2.03 -11.96
N PRO A 495 1.29 2.35 -10.65
CA PRO A 495 0.82 1.44 -9.60
C PRO A 495 -0.72 1.39 -9.56
N HIS A 496 -1.30 0.58 -10.41
CA HIS A 496 -2.75 0.39 -10.52
C HIS A 496 -3.13 -1.08 -10.31
N PRO A 497 -4.36 -1.37 -9.80
CA PRO A 497 -4.87 -2.73 -9.70
C PRO A 497 -4.79 -3.47 -11.04
N VAL A 498 -4.58 -4.79 -11.00
CA VAL A 498 -4.50 -5.64 -12.20
C VAL A 498 -5.70 -5.43 -13.13
N LEU A 499 -6.92 -5.36 -12.57
CA LEU A 499 -8.13 -5.05 -13.33
C LEU A 499 -9.08 -4.23 -12.47
N GLN A 500 -9.59 -3.11 -13.01
CA GLN A 500 -10.53 -2.23 -12.33
C GLN A 500 -11.61 -1.74 -13.30
N ALA A 501 -12.89 -1.81 -12.91
CA ALA A 501 -13.95 -1.22 -13.71
C ALA A 501 -13.79 0.31 -13.79
N SER A 502 -13.90 0.87 -14.98
CA SER A 502 -13.86 2.32 -15.18
C SER A 502 -15.09 3.00 -14.57
N ARG A 503 -14.86 4.08 -13.82
CA ARG A 503 -15.94 4.92 -13.27
C ARG A 503 -16.62 5.78 -14.33
N ASN A 504 -15.98 6.02 -15.47
CA ASN A 504 -16.52 6.83 -16.57
C ASN A 504 -17.50 6.00 -17.41
N ARG A 505 -18.79 6.06 -17.07
CA ARG A 505 -19.85 5.54 -17.94
C ARG A 505 -20.04 6.51 -19.12
N ARG A 506 -19.73 6.07 -20.33
CA ARG A 506 -20.13 6.82 -21.52
C ARG A 506 -21.65 6.79 -21.67
N ARG A 507 -22.27 7.95 -21.93
CA ARG A 507 -23.69 8.03 -22.30
C ARG A 507 -23.93 7.08 -23.50
N ASN A 508 -24.94 6.24 -23.44
CA ASN A 508 -25.36 5.28 -24.47
C ASN A 508 -24.50 4.01 -24.66
N ARG A 509 -23.78 3.51 -23.63
CA ARG A 509 -23.09 2.22 -23.72
C ARG A 509 -23.43 1.32 -22.55
N THR A 510 -23.67 0.03 -22.86
CA THR A 510 -24.05 -0.99 -21.89
C THR A 510 -22.83 -1.81 -21.41
N ALA A 511 -21.82 -2.03 -22.28
CA ALA A 511 -20.63 -2.76 -21.89
C ALA A 511 -19.69 -1.92 -21.01
N PRO A 512 -19.26 -2.44 -19.84
CA PRO A 512 -18.30 -1.75 -19.00
C PRO A 512 -16.91 -1.76 -19.62
N LEU A 513 -16.21 -0.61 -19.55
CA LEU A 513 -14.77 -0.55 -19.82
C LEU A 513 -14.01 -0.89 -18.54
N TYR A 514 -12.95 -1.69 -18.67
CA TYR A 514 -12.02 -1.97 -17.60
C TYR A 514 -10.65 -1.32 -17.86
N LEU A 515 -9.96 -0.98 -16.77
CA LEU A 515 -8.60 -0.48 -16.78
C LEU A 515 -7.69 -1.60 -16.28
N VAL A 516 -6.62 -1.89 -17.02
CA VAL A 516 -5.59 -2.88 -16.66
C VAL A 516 -4.35 -2.15 -16.16
N GLY A 517 -3.89 -2.45 -14.95
CA GLY A 517 -2.62 -1.99 -14.40
C GLY A 517 -1.47 -2.74 -15.06
N VAL A 518 -1.05 -2.30 -16.26
CA VAL A 518 -0.09 -3.04 -17.11
C VAL A 518 1.26 -3.23 -16.43
N ASP A 519 1.77 -2.22 -15.72
CA ASP A 519 3.08 -2.29 -15.07
C ASP A 519 3.11 -3.33 -13.94
N GLN A 520 1.99 -3.46 -13.21
CA GLN A 520 1.82 -4.47 -12.18
C GLN A 520 1.87 -5.88 -12.77
N VAL A 521 1.14 -6.12 -13.86
CA VAL A 521 1.09 -7.43 -14.52
C VAL A 521 2.44 -7.74 -15.19
N LYS A 522 3.07 -6.77 -15.85
CA LYS A 522 4.40 -6.94 -16.45
C LYS A 522 5.46 -7.27 -15.39
N THR A 523 5.37 -6.67 -14.21
CA THR A 523 6.25 -7.01 -13.08
C THR A 523 6.04 -8.46 -12.65
N ASP A 524 4.79 -8.90 -12.49
CA ASP A 524 4.44 -10.28 -12.15
C ASP A 524 4.97 -11.28 -13.20
N ILE A 525 4.85 -10.96 -14.49
CA ILE A 525 5.41 -11.77 -15.57
C ILE A 525 6.93 -11.87 -15.44
N LEU A 526 7.65 -10.74 -15.34
CA LEU A 526 9.12 -10.73 -15.28
C LEU A 526 9.67 -11.50 -14.08
N VAL A 527 8.98 -11.46 -12.94
CA VAL A 527 9.37 -12.20 -11.73
C VAL A 527 9.10 -13.70 -11.89
N SER A 528 8.03 -14.05 -12.60
CA SER A 528 7.61 -15.46 -12.77
C SER A 528 8.35 -16.18 -13.93
N LEU A 529 8.88 -15.44 -14.91
CA LEU A 529 9.59 -16.04 -16.04
C LEU A 529 10.85 -16.85 -15.65
N PRO A 530 11.68 -16.43 -14.66
CA PRO A 530 12.82 -17.20 -14.20
C PRO A 530 12.46 -18.49 -13.45
N LEU A 531 11.24 -18.59 -12.88
CA LEU A 531 10.83 -19.73 -12.08
C LEU A 531 10.88 -21.02 -12.89
N GLU A 532 11.43 -22.08 -12.28
CA GLU A 532 11.57 -23.38 -12.92
C GLU A 532 10.28 -24.20 -12.86
N LYS A 533 10.25 -25.32 -13.65
CA LYS A 533 9.15 -26.24 -13.79
C LYS A 533 8.80 -26.89 -12.45
N GLY A 534 8.62 -26.62 -11.45
CA GLY A 534 8.23 -27.22 -10.16
C GLY A 534 7.88 -26.15 -9.14
N GLU A 535 8.21 -24.93 -9.48
CA GLU A 535 7.93 -23.79 -8.61
C GLU A 535 6.51 -23.27 -8.83
N PRO A 536 5.78 -22.95 -7.77
CA PRO A 536 4.46 -22.36 -7.89
C PRO A 536 4.49 -21.07 -8.72
N GLN A 537 3.45 -20.84 -9.53
CA GLN A 537 3.28 -19.68 -10.41
C GLN A 537 4.25 -19.59 -11.60
N SER A 538 5.07 -20.64 -11.84
CA SER A 538 5.93 -20.69 -13.03
C SER A 538 5.11 -20.75 -14.31
N PHE A 539 5.71 -20.21 -15.38
CA PHE A 539 5.18 -20.33 -16.74
C PHE A 539 5.62 -21.65 -17.39
N ARG A 540 4.68 -22.30 -18.05
CA ARG A 540 4.87 -23.47 -18.90
C ARG A 540 4.54 -23.08 -20.34
N PHE A 541 5.37 -23.46 -21.30
CA PHE A 541 5.26 -23.00 -22.69
C PHE A 541 4.99 -24.16 -23.63
N ALA A 542 3.96 -24.01 -24.48
CA ALA A 542 3.66 -24.97 -25.53
C ALA A 542 4.77 -24.96 -26.60
N ASN A 543 5.03 -26.11 -27.20
CA ASN A 543 6.02 -26.25 -28.28
C ASN A 543 5.57 -25.69 -29.63
N CYS A 544 4.32 -25.28 -29.77
CA CYS A 544 3.79 -24.60 -30.96
C CYS A 544 4.07 -23.08 -30.97
N LEU A 545 4.65 -22.52 -29.91
CA LEU A 545 4.99 -21.10 -29.85
C LEU A 545 6.22 -20.79 -30.69
N SER A 546 6.14 -19.72 -31.51
CA SER A 546 7.21 -19.30 -32.39
C SER A 546 8.33 -18.55 -31.65
N GLU A 547 9.53 -18.53 -32.26
CA GLU A 547 10.64 -17.69 -31.75
C GLU A 547 10.25 -16.21 -31.65
N ASP A 548 9.55 -15.68 -32.67
CA ASP A 548 9.06 -14.31 -32.68
C ASP A 548 8.18 -13.99 -31.50
N TRP A 549 7.35 -14.95 -31.07
CA TRP A 549 6.51 -14.77 -29.86
C TRP A 549 7.36 -14.62 -28.58
N PHE A 550 8.44 -15.39 -28.43
CA PHE A 550 9.35 -15.26 -27.28
C PHE A 550 10.13 -13.93 -27.30
N ILE A 551 10.52 -13.46 -28.50
CA ILE A 551 11.13 -12.14 -28.68
C ILE A 551 10.14 -11.05 -28.24
N GLN A 552 8.86 -11.18 -28.56
CA GLN A 552 7.81 -10.25 -28.15
C GLN A 552 7.52 -10.34 -26.65
N LEU A 553 7.52 -11.54 -26.07
CA LEU A 553 7.33 -11.72 -24.63
C LEU A 553 8.41 -11.02 -23.80
N THR A 554 9.65 -10.99 -24.30
CA THR A 554 10.81 -10.36 -23.65
C THR A 554 11.13 -8.97 -24.23
N ALA A 555 10.17 -8.33 -24.92
CA ALA A 555 10.39 -7.08 -25.64
C ALA A 555 10.60 -5.86 -24.74
N GLU A 556 10.31 -5.94 -23.48
CA GLU A 556 10.40 -4.80 -22.54
C GLU A 556 11.29 -5.11 -21.33
N ARG A 557 11.91 -4.07 -20.81
CA ARG A 557 12.68 -4.10 -19.56
C ARG A 557 12.16 -3.06 -18.59
N ARG A 558 12.24 -3.38 -17.31
CA ARG A 558 11.97 -2.46 -16.21
C ARG A 558 13.19 -1.57 -16.01
N GLU A 559 13.04 -0.27 -16.22
CA GLU A 559 14.11 0.71 -16.10
C GLU A 559 13.71 1.86 -15.18
N LEU A 560 14.72 2.43 -14.50
CA LEU A 560 14.53 3.63 -13.69
C LEU A 560 14.63 4.85 -14.61
N LYS A 561 13.53 5.59 -14.77
CA LYS A 561 13.50 6.86 -15.48
C LYS A 561 13.31 8.01 -14.49
N TYR A 562 13.84 9.17 -14.81
CA TYR A 562 13.63 10.37 -14.00
C TYR A 562 12.55 11.25 -14.64
N LYS A 563 11.46 11.47 -13.92
CA LYS A 563 10.39 12.36 -14.33
C LYS A 563 10.26 13.49 -13.32
N ASN A 564 10.44 14.72 -13.79
CA ASN A 564 10.42 15.91 -12.93
C ASN A 564 11.38 15.82 -11.71
N GLY A 565 12.55 15.18 -11.88
CA GLY A 565 13.57 15.04 -10.85
C GLY A 565 13.35 13.89 -9.85
N ARG A 566 12.26 13.12 -9.98
CA ARG A 566 12.04 11.89 -9.21
C ARG A 566 12.30 10.65 -10.04
N PRO A 567 12.89 9.61 -9.44
CA PRO A 567 12.96 8.31 -10.07
C PRO A 567 11.56 7.71 -10.18
N GLU A 568 11.20 7.25 -11.35
CA GLU A 568 9.97 6.52 -11.67
C GLU A 568 10.36 5.23 -12.38
N VAL A 569 9.82 4.11 -11.95
CA VAL A 569 10.02 2.83 -12.63
C VAL A 569 9.09 2.79 -13.84
N ALA A 570 9.63 2.50 -15.00
CA ALA A 570 8.88 2.37 -16.24
C ALA A 570 9.33 1.14 -17.03
N PHE A 571 8.39 0.53 -17.75
CA PHE A 571 8.71 -0.48 -18.75
C PHE A 571 9.14 0.18 -20.05
N VAL A 572 10.29 -0.22 -20.55
CA VAL A 572 10.92 0.36 -21.73
C VAL A 572 11.12 -0.72 -22.77
N ARG A 573 10.66 -0.47 -23.98
CA ARG A 573 10.82 -1.37 -25.12
C ARG A 573 12.29 -1.49 -25.51
N ILE A 574 12.75 -2.70 -25.77
CA ILE A 574 14.11 -3.00 -26.19
C ILE A 574 14.20 -2.77 -27.72
N GLY A 575 14.81 -1.67 -28.12
CA GLY A 575 14.89 -1.28 -29.54
C GLY A 575 13.49 -1.12 -30.15
N ASN A 576 13.29 -1.72 -31.34
CA ASN A 576 12.03 -1.69 -32.08
C ASN A 576 11.27 -3.03 -32.02
N ARG A 577 11.47 -3.85 -30.99
CA ARG A 577 10.79 -5.14 -30.89
C ARG A 577 9.29 -4.93 -30.83
N ALA A 578 8.54 -5.74 -31.53
CA ALA A 578 7.09 -5.88 -31.33
C ALA A 578 6.81 -6.41 -29.91
N ALA A 579 5.67 -6.10 -29.33
CA ALA A 579 5.33 -6.54 -27.97
C ALA A 579 3.88 -7.05 -27.86
N GLU A 580 3.22 -7.28 -28.98
CA GLU A 580 1.83 -7.74 -29.03
C GLU A 580 1.64 -9.06 -28.26
N GLY A 581 2.62 -9.99 -28.38
CA GLY A 581 2.65 -11.22 -27.58
C GLY A 581 2.70 -10.98 -26.08
N LEU A 582 3.54 -10.03 -25.61
CA LEU A 582 3.59 -9.63 -24.20
C LEU A 582 2.25 -8.99 -23.76
N ASP A 583 1.72 -8.07 -24.56
CA ASP A 583 0.47 -7.38 -24.25
C ASP A 583 -0.71 -8.37 -24.20
N CYS A 584 -0.77 -9.35 -25.10
CA CYS A 584 -1.73 -10.45 -25.04
C CYS A 584 -1.60 -11.27 -23.73
N VAL A 585 -0.38 -11.58 -23.28
CA VAL A 585 -0.18 -12.27 -21.99
C VAL A 585 -0.65 -11.40 -20.83
N VAL A 586 -0.35 -10.10 -20.83
CA VAL A 586 -0.83 -9.14 -19.82
C VAL A 586 -2.37 -9.15 -19.74
N TYR A 587 -3.04 -9.08 -20.89
CA TYR A 587 -4.50 -9.05 -20.96
C TYR A 587 -5.13 -10.39 -20.57
N GLY A 588 -4.52 -11.51 -20.94
CA GLY A 588 -4.95 -12.85 -20.54
C GLY A 588 -4.85 -13.09 -19.03
N ILE A 589 -3.79 -12.56 -18.39
CA ILE A 589 -3.66 -12.57 -16.92
C ILE A 589 -4.72 -11.66 -16.28
N ALA A 590 -4.98 -10.49 -16.84
CA ALA A 590 -6.02 -9.59 -16.35
C ALA A 590 -7.42 -10.22 -16.46
N ALA A 591 -7.70 -10.99 -17.52
CA ALA A 591 -8.98 -11.69 -17.71
C ALA A 591 -9.30 -12.68 -16.58
N LYS A 592 -8.28 -13.27 -15.93
CA LYS A 592 -8.46 -14.12 -14.74
C LYS A 592 -9.27 -13.44 -13.64
N GLN A 593 -9.12 -12.13 -13.47
CA GLN A 593 -9.83 -11.36 -12.43
C GLN A 593 -11.36 -11.31 -12.64
N LEU A 594 -11.83 -11.61 -13.86
CA LEU A 594 -13.26 -11.72 -14.16
C LEU A 594 -13.86 -13.04 -13.71
N CYS A 595 -13.02 -14.01 -13.30
CA CYS A 595 -13.41 -15.37 -13.00
C CYS A 595 -13.23 -15.68 -11.51
N ARG A 596 -14.15 -16.49 -10.97
CA ARG A 596 -13.97 -17.14 -9.67
C ARG A 596 -13.61 -18.60 -9.96
N PHE A 597 -12.34 -18.95 -9.84
CA PHE A 597 -11.87 -20.31 -10.10
C PHE A 597 -12.14 -21.22 -8.91
N ASP A 598 -12.89 -22.27 -9.17
CA ASP A 598 -13.12 -23.39 -8.25
C ASP A 598 -12.53 -24.66 -8.89
N PHE A 599 -11.26 -24.88 -8.65
CA PHE A 599 -10.50 -25.96 -9.29
C PHE A 599 -11.06 -27.34 -8.99
N GLU A 600 -11.54 -27.60 -7.76
CA GLU A 600 -12.09 -28.92 -7.38
C GLU A 600 -13.35 -29.25 -8.18
N ASN A 601 -14.29 -28.34 -8.20
CA ASN A 601 -15.53 -28.51 -8.95
C ASN A 601 -15.24 -28.62 -10.45
N ARG A 602 -14.30 -27.82 -10.96
CA ARG A 602 -13.98 -27.84 -12.39
C ARG A 602 -13.33 -29.13 -12.84
N TYR A 603 -12.40 -29.69 -12.06
CA TYR A 603 -11.84 -31.01 -12.36
C TYR A 603 -12.89 -32.15 -12.27
N ALA A 604 -13.87 -32.03 -11.36
CA ALA A 604 -14.98 -32.98 -11.30
C ALA A 604 -15.87 -32.89 -12.56
N GLU A 605 -16.19 -31.67 -13.03
CA GLU A 605 -16.92 -31.42 -14.28
C GLU A 605 -16.19 -32.02 -15.49
N LEU A 606 -14.89 -31.73 -15.64
CA LEU A 606 -14.08 -32.27 -16.73
C LEU A 606 -14.02 -33.80 -16.73
N LYS A 607 -14.11 -34.43 -15.56
CA LYS A 607 -14.18 -35.91 -15.40
C LYS A 607 -15.60 -36.47 -15.56
N GLY A 608 -16.58 -35.64 -15.93
CA GLY A 608 -17.97 -36.06 -16.07
C GLY A 608 -18.66 -36.45 -14.74
N LYS A 609 -18.11 -36.02 -13.59
CA LYS A 609 -18.70 -36.28 -12.28
C LYS A 609 -19.76 -35.22 -11.95
N PRO A 610 -20.88 -35.59 -11.30
CA PRO A 610 -21.86 -34.63 -10.87
C PRO A 610 -21.26 -33.66 -9.86
N VAL A 611 -21.33 -32.35 -10.17
CA VAL A 611 -20.86 -31.27 -9.27
C VAL A 611 -21.89 -31.04 -8.19
N ALA A 612 -21.47 -31.07 -6.94
CA ALA A 612 -22.30 -30.70 -5.82
C ALA A 612 -22.68 -29.20 -5.92
N ARG A 613 -23.90 -28.91 -6.34
CA ARG A 613 -24.41 -27.54 -6.29
C ARG A 613 -24.44 -27.07 -4.83
N PRO A 614 -23.85 -25.91 -4.49
CA PRO A 614 -23.91 -25.41 -3.13
C PRO A 614 -25.37 -25.25 -2.71
N SER A 615 -25.74 -25.73 -1.54
CA SER A 615 -27.10 -25.60 -1.02
C SER A 615 -27.46 -24.11 -0.86
N LEU A 616 -28.76 -23.77 -0.96
CA LEU A 616 -29.24 -22.41 -0.72
C LEU A 616 -28.77 -21.86 0.65
N LYS A 617 -28.59 -22.72 1.65
CA LYS A 617 -27.99 -22.37 2.95
C LYS A 617 -26.53 -21.92 2.84
N THR A 618 -25.75 -22.60 2.02
CA THR A 618 -24.33 -22.26 1.78
C THR A 618 -24.20 -20.96 0.99
N LEU A 619 -25.13 -20.70 0.04
CA LEU A 619 -25.21 -19.43 -0.69
C LEU A 619 -25.65 -18.27 0.21
N ALA A 620 -26.61 -18.48 1.08
CA ALA A 620 -27.07 -17.47 2.04
C ALA A 620 -25.97 -17.10 3.07
N ALA A 621 -25.22 -18.10 3.57
CA ALA A 621 -24.09 -17.85 4.47
C ALA A 621 -22.92 -17.06 3.80
N ARG A 622 -22.79 -17.15 2.47
CA ARG A 622 -21.78 -16.38 1.70
C ARG A 622 -22.23 -14.95 1.35
N LEU A 623 -23.51 -14.61 1.52
CA LEU A 623 -24.06 -13.27 1.30
C LEU A 623 -24.12 -12.43 2.60
N HIS A 624 -23.94 -13.07 3.75
CA HIS A 624 -24.01 -12.43 5.08
C HIS A 624 -22.69 -12.51 5.88
N GLY A 625 -21.59 -12.94 5.24
CA GLY A 625 -20.24 -13.00 5.85
C GLY A 625 -19.27 -11.96 5.26
#